data_af4713a0552947aacb9acae91646c64a
#
_entry.id   af4713a0552947aacb9acae91646c64a
#
_cell.length_a   1.000
_cell.length_b   1.000
_cell.length_c   1.000
_cell.angle_alpha   90.00
_cell.angle_beta   90.00
_cell.angle_gamma   90.00
#
_symmetry.space_group_name_H-M   'P 1'
#
loop_
_entity.id
_entity.type
_entity.pdbx_description
1 polymer ?
#
loop_
_entity_poly.entity_id
_entity_poly.type
_entity_poly.pdbx_seq_one_letter_code
_entity_poly.pdbx_strand_id
1 'polypeptide(L)'
;MDQQSNVIDYTQYPDERGHFGIHGGRFVSETLMAALEDLEKLYFRMKDDEQFLAEFDRDLAYYVGRPSPLYHAERWSKELGGAQIYLKREDLNHTGSHKVNNTIGQALLAKLSGKKRIIAETGAGQH
;
A
#
# COMPACT_ATOMS: atom_id res chain seq x y z
N MET A 1 -29.19 27.96 14.80
CA MET A 1 -27.75 27.83 14.36
C MET A 1 -27.60 26.38 13.96
N ASP A 2 -27.79 26.11 12.67
CA ASP A 2 -27.69 24.75 12.11
C ASP A 2 -26.22 24.29 12.14
N GLN A 3 -25.91 23.35 13.00
CA GLN A 3 -24.70 22.53 12.86
C GLN A 3 -24.91 21.60 11.67
N GLN A 4 -24.60 22.07 10.47
CA GLN A 4 -24.35 21.19 9.35
C GLN A 4 -23.16 20.32 9.74
N SER A 5 -23.42 19.05 10.06
CA SER A 5 -22.41 18.03 10.17
C SER A 5 -21.73 17.94 8.81
N ASN A 6 -20.54 18.53 8.68
CA ASN A 6 -19.68 18.34 7.51
C ASN A 6 -19.28 16.85 7.45
N VAL A 7 -20.12 16.06 6.80
CA VAL A 7 -19.76 14.68 6.48
C VAL A 7 -18.65 14.77 5.46
N ILE A 8 -17.42 14.39 5.86
CA ILE A 8 -16.28 14.35 4.98
C ILE A 8 -16.48 13.22 3.97
N ASP A 9 -16.55 13.56 2.70
CA ASP A 9 -16.58 12.57 1.63
C ASP A 9 -15.16 12.08 1.33
N TYR A 10 -14.79 10.96 1.91
CA TYR A 10 -13.47 10.35 1.74
C TYR A 10 -13.20 9.83 0.32
N THR A 11 -14.23 9.72 -0.53
CA THR A 11 -14.04 9.28 -1.93
C THR A 11 -13.40 10.36 -2.81
N GLN A 12 -13.41 11.61 -2.34
CA GLN A 12 -12.82 12.75 -3.03
C GLN A 12 -11.35 13.02 -2.64
N TYR A 13 -10.77 12.16 -1.82
CA TYR A 13 -9.38 12.30 -1.37
C TYR A 13 -8.48 11.18 -1.90
N PRO A 14 -7.21 11.48 -2.15
CA PRO A 14 -6.60 12.81 -2.19
C PRO A 14 -7.16 13.68 -3.33
N ASP A 15 -7.07 15.01 -3.18
CA ASP A 15 -7.36 15.95 -4.26
C ASP A 15 -6.32 15.85 -5.40
N GLU A 16 -6.51 16.61 -6.48
CA GLU A 16 -5.60 16.60 -7.64
C GLU A 16 -4.15 16.99 -7.30
N ARG A 17 -3.93 17.64 -6.16
CA ARG A 17 -2.61 18.02 -5.64
C ARG A 17 -2.06 17.03 -4.61
N GLY A 18 -2.78 15.94 -4.35
CA GLY A 18 -2.40 14.94 -3.35
C GLY A 18 -2.65 15.35 -1.92
N HIS A 19 -3.60 16.27 -1.66
CA HIS A 19 -3.94 16.73 -0.33
C HIS A 19 -5.21 16.06 0.19
N PHE A 20 -5.29 15.97 1.50
CA PHE A 20 -6.45 15.52 2.28
C PHE A 20 -6.98 16.72 3.08
N GLY A 21 -7.69 17.64 2.43
CA GLY A 21 -8.10 18.90 2.99
C GLY A 21 -6.89 19.81 3.30
N ILE A 22 -6.70 20.17 4.56
CA ILE A 22 -5.53 20.97 5.03
C ILE A 22 -4.26 20.13 5.21
N HIS A 23 -4.33 18.80 5.08
CA HIS A 23 -3.22 17.88 5.26
C HIS A 23 -2.67 17.41 3.91
N GLY A 24 -1.39 17.13 3.87
CA GLY A 24 -0.72 16.62 2.67
C GLY A 24 0.32 17.59 2.14
N GLY A 25 0.81 17.31 0.93
CA GLY A 25 1.87 18.07 0.28
C GLY A 25 3.14 17.25 0.09
N ARG A 26 4.14 17.90 -0.54
CA ARG A 26 5.44 17.28 -0.85
C ARG A 26 6.55 18.07 -0.19
N PHE A 27 7.00 17.57 0.95
CA PHE A 27 8.04 18.20 1.76
C PHE A 27 9.37 17.48 1.55
N VAL A 28 9.91 17.62 0.35
CA VAL A 28 11.16 16.98 -0.08
C VAL A 28 12.10 18.01 -0.70
N SER A 29 13.37 17.65 -0.88
CA SER A 29 14.33 18.48 -1.59
C SER A 29 13.86 18.80 -3.01
N GLU A 30 14.06 20.02 -3.48
CA GLU A 30 13.72 20.45 -4.85
C GLU A 30 14.33 19.55 -5.93
N THR A 31 15.51 18.99 -5.67
CA THR A 31 16.19 18.07 -6.59
C THR A 31 15.41 16.77 -6.84
N LEU A 32 14.45 16.42 -5.97
CA LEU A 32 13.59 15.23 -6.10
C LEU A 32 12.26 15.53 -6.77
N MET A 33 11.87 16.80 -6.92
CA MET A 33 10.54 17.18 -7.43
C MET A 33 10.26 16.61 -8.82
N ALA A 34 11.19 16.75 -9.76
CA ALA A 34 11.02 16.22 -11.12
C ALA A 34 10.82 14.69 -11.12
N ALA A 35 11.57 13.96 -10.30
CA ALA A 35 11.43 12.51 -10.19
C ALA A 35 10.08 12.09 -9.58
N LEU A 36 9.57 12.86 -8.63
CA LEU A 36 8.25 12.62 -8.02
C LEU A 36 7.11 12.94 -8.99
N GLU A 37 7.23 14.00 -9.78
CA GLU A 37 6.26 14.35 -10.82
C GLU A 37 6.18 13.28 -11.91
N ASP A 38 7.33 12.73 -12.33
CA ASP A 38 7.37 11.62 -13.29
C ASP A 38 6.70 10.35 -12.71
N LEU A 39 6.96 10.05 -11.43
CA LEU A 39 6.34 8.93 -10.74
C LEU A 39 4.82 9.11 -10.60
N GLU A 40 4.38 10.31 -10.25
CA GLU A 40 2.95 10.64 -10.14
C GLU A 40 2.23 10.45 -11.47
N LYS A 41 2.77 10.99 -12.57
CA LYS A 41 2.22 10.81 -13.93
C LYS A 41 2.14 9.32 -14.30
N LEU A 42 3.18 8.55 -13.97
CA LEU A 42 3.20 7.10 -14.19
C LEU A 42 2.12 6.41 -13.36
N TYR A 43 2.01 6.72 -12.07
CA TYR A 43 1.01 6.14 -11.18
C TYR A 43 -0.42 6.39 -11.68
N PHE A 44 -0.77 7.64 -12.01
CA PHE A 44 -2.11 7.97 -12.51
C PHE A 44 -2.44 7.31 -13.84
N ARG A 45 -1.45 7.03 -14.67
CA ARG A 45 -1.64 6.26 -15.91
C ARG A 45 -1.87 4.77 -15.64
N MET A 46 -1.19 4.20 -14.63
CA MET A 46 -1.19 2.75 -14.37
C MET A 46 -2.25 2.29 -13.38
N LYS A 47 -2.72 3.16 -12.48
CA LYS A 47 -3.64 2.78 -11.40
C LYS A 47 -4.96 2.15 -11.87
N ASP A 48 -5.39 2.46 -13.09
CA ASP A 48 -6.61 1.95 -13.72
C ASP A 48 -6.30 1.13 -15.00
N ASP A 49 -5.04 0.84 -15.30
CA ASP A 49 -4.62 0.06 -16.45
C ASP A 49 -4.86 -1.44 -16.20
N GLU A 50 -5.68 -2.06 -17.02
CA GLU A 50 -6.10 -3.46 -16.86
C GLU A 50 -4.93 -4.44 -16.91
N GLN A 51 -3.94 -4.19 -17.75
CA GLN A 51 -2.79 -5.08 -17.90
C GLN A 51 -1.87 -4.98 -16.68
N PHE A 52 -1.65 -3.77 -16.17
CA PHE A 52 -0.88 -3.53 -14.96
C PHE A 52 -1.55 -4.20 -13.74
N LEU A 53 -2.87 -4.00 -13.59
CA LEU A 53 -3.63 -4.60 -12.49
C LEU A 53 -3.64 -6.13 -12.57
N ALA A 54 -3.77 -6.71 -13.76
CA ALA A 54 -3.71 -8.16 -13.95
C ALA A 54 -2.32 -8.73 -13.60
N GLU A 55 -1.22 -8.04 -13.96
CA GLU A 55 0.15 -8.43 -13.55
C GLU A 55 0.32 -8.33 -12.04
N PHE A 56 -0.15 -7.25 -11.44
CA PHE A 56 -0.10 -7.01 -10.00
C PHE A 56 -0.88 -8.08 -9.21
N ASP A 57 -2.11 -8.37 -9.61
CA ASP A 57 -2.96 -9.38 -8.95
C ASP A 57 -2.39 -10.79 -9.10
N ARG A 58 -1.85 -11.13 -10.28
CA ARG A 58 -1.17 -12.40 -10.51
C ARG A 58 0.03 -12.56 -9.57
N ASP A 59 0.85 -11.52 -9.43
CA ASP A 59 2.05 -11.57 -8.59
C ASP A 59 1.67 -11.59 -7.09
N LEU A 60 0.61 -10.88 -6.69
CA LEU A 60 0.06 -11.00 -5.34
C LEU A 60 -0.42 -12.43 -5.04
N ALA A 61 -1.14 -13.07 -5.98
CA ALA A 61 -1.67 -14.40 -5.78
C ALA A 61 -0.58 -15.49 -5.76
N TYR A 62 0.31 -15.48 -6.76
CA TYR A 62 1.20 -16.63 -7.03
C TYR A 62 2.63 -16.43 -6.53
N TYR A 63 3.10 -15.20 -6.41
CA TYR A 63 4.43 -14.92 -5.86
C TYR A 63 4.37 -14.60 -4.37
N VAL A 64 3.42 -13.76 -3.95
CA VAL A 64 3.26 -13.36 -2.54
C VAL A 64 2.51 -14.40 -1.73
N GLY A 65 1.51 -15.07 -2.32
CA GLY A 65 0.67 -16.07 -1.64
C GLY A 65 -0.60 -15.47 -1.02
N ARG A 66 -1.15 -14.43 -1.63
CA ARG A 66 -2.40 -13.81 -1.15
C ARG A 66 -3.64 -14.49 -1.73
N PRO A 67 -4.78 -14.43 -1.00
CA PRO A 67 -4.95 -13.83 0.32
C PRO A 67 -4.28 -14.66 1.43
N SER A 68 -3.62 -13.98 2.37
CA SER A 68 -3.07 -14.66 3.55
C SER A 68 -4.19 -15.20 4.45
N PRO A 69 -3.98 -16.36 5.12
CA PRO A 69 -5.01 -16.98 5.95
C PRO A 69 -5.44 -16.14 7.15
N LEU A 70 -6.69 -16.29 7.55
CA LEU A 70 -7.19 -15.87 8.84
C LEU A 70 -7.22 -17.11 9.75
N TYR A 71 -6.39 -17.12 10.80
CA TYR A 71 -6.21 -18.24 11.70
C TYR A 71 -6.88 -17.97 13.04
N HIS A 72 -7.79 -18.88 13.46
CA HIS A 72 -8.39 -18.81 14.79
C HIS A 72 -7.45 -19.42 15.83
N ALA A 73 -6.97 -18.59 16.76
CA ALA A 73 -6.11 -19.00 17.86
C ALA A 73 -6.94 -19.55 19.03
N GLU A 74 -7.58 -20.71 18.82
CA GLU A 74 -8.56 -21.30 19.77
C GLU A 74 -8.03 -21.46 21.19
N ARG A 75 -6.80 -21.98 21.35
CA ARG A 75 -6.21 -22.19 22.66
C ARG A 75 -6.01 -20.89 23.42
N TRP A 76 -5.53 -19.84 22.75
CA TRP A 76 -5.39 -18.52 23.36
C TRP A 76 -6.74 -17.89 23.71
N SER A 77 -7.70 -17.99 22.82
CA SER A 77 -9.06 -17.50 23.07
C SER A 77 -9.66 -18.16 24.32
N LYS A 78 -9.46 -19.46 24.46
CA LYS A 78 -9.97 -20.25 25.58
C LYS A 78 -9.23 -19.98 26.89
N GLU A 79 -7.90 -19.89 26.86
CA GLU A 79 -7.06 -19.64 28.02
C GLU A 79 -7.26 -18.25 28.61
N LEU A 80 -7.41 -17.23 27.73
CA LEU A 80 -7.62 -15.85 28.16
C LEU A 80 -9.06 -15.55 28.57
N GLY A 81 -10.03 -16.39 28.20
CA GLY A 81 -11.41 -16.30 28.67
C GLY A 81 -12.16 -15.03 28.25
N GLY A 82 -11.75 -14.37 27.16
CA GLY A 82 -12.34 -13.12 26.68
C GLY A 82 -12.75 -13.20 25.22
N ALA A 83 -12.29 -12.23 24.43
CA ALA A 83 -12.56 -12.16 23.00
C ALA A 83 -11.99 -13.36 22.22
N GLN A 84 -12.65 -13.71 21.12
CA GLN A 84 -12.10 -14.69 20.17
C GLN A 84 -10.94 -14.04 19.39
N ILE A 85 -9.77 -14.68 19.43
CA ILE A 85 -8.54 -14.15 18.83
C ILE A 85 -8.33 -14.77 17.46
N TYR A 86 -8.27 -13.91 16.45
CA TYR A 86 -7.95 -14.28 15.07
C TYR A 86 -6.67 -13.59 14.62
N LEU A 87 -5.78 -14.35 13.99
CA LEU A 87 -4.53 -13.84 13.44
C LEU A 87 -4.63 -13.75 11.92
N LYS A 88 -4.48 -12.56 11.38
CA LYS A 88 -4.27 -12.36 9.94
C LYS A 88 -2.80 -12.66 9.64
N ARG A 89 -2.56 -13.83 9.02
CA ARG A 89 -1.23 -14.44 8.91
C ARG A 89 -0.38 -13.83 7.78
N GLU A 90 -0.07 -12.53 7.89
CA GLU A 90 0.81 -11.85 6.93
C GLU A 90 2.29 -12.32 7.01
N ASP A 91 2.64 -13.04 8.07
CA ASP A 91 3.91 -13.75 8.24
C ASP A 91 4.08 -14.91 7.25
N LEU A 92 2.99 -15.42 6.68
CA LEU A 92 3.00 -16.48 5.68
C LEU A 92 3.17 -15.96 4.24
N ASN A 93 3.14 -14.66 4.03
CA ASN A 93 3.47 -14.09 2.74
C ASN A 93 4.92 -14.42 2.37
N HIS A 94 5.22 -14.52 1.08
CA HIS A 94 6.61 -14.56 0.63
C HIS A 94 7.38 -13.37 1.22
N THR A 95 8.58 -13.57 1.71
CA THR A 95 9.39 -12.64 2.52
C THR A 95 9.03 -12.55 4.02
N GLY A 96 7.96 -13.20 4.48
CA GLY A 96 7.58 -13.28 5.89
C GLY A 96 7.00 -12.00 6.48
N SER A 97 6.55 -11.05 5.66
CA SER A 97 6.06 -9.74 6.11
C SER A 97 4.97 -9.20 5.19
N HIS A 98 4.15 -8.28 5.73
CA HIS A 98 3.10 -7.59 4.98
C HIS A 98 3.64 -6.59 3.93
N LYS A 99 4.86 -6.12 4.06
CA LYS A 99 5.43 -5.09 3.17
C LYS A 99 5.57 -5.52 1.71
N VAL A 100 5.68 -6.81 1.45
CA VAL A 100 5.69 -7.35 0.09
C VAL A 100 4.44 -6.93 -0.71
N ASN A 101 3.32 -6.68 -0.06
CA ASN A 101 2.08 -6.24 -0.70
C ASN A 101 2.25 -4.92 -1.46
N ASN A 102 2.96 -3.95 -0.88
CA ASN A 102 3.21 -2.68 -1.55
C ASN A 102 4.46 -2.72 -2.42
N THR A 103 5.49 -3.49 -2.03
CA THR A 103 6.74 -3.54 -2.80
C THR A 103 6.57 -4.17 -4.19
N ILE A 104 5.62 -5.09 -4.37
CA ILE A 104 5.27 -5.62 -5.70
C ILE A 104 4.78 -4.49 -6.62
N GLY A 105 3.82 -3.67 -6.17
CA GLY A 105 3.32 -2.54 -6.96
C GLY A 105 4.41 -1.51 -7.25
N GLN A 106 5.23 -1.20 -6.25
CA GLN A 106 6.37 -0.30 -6.42
C GLN A 106 7.41 -0.85 -7.42
N ALA A 107 7.69 -2.15 -7.38
CA ALA A 107 8.62 -2.79 -8.31
C ALA A 107 8.10 -2.75 -9.76
N LEU A 108 6.81 -3.01 -9.97
CA LEU A 108 6.18 -2.90 -11.29
C LEU A 108 6.23 -1.46 -11.82
N LEU A 109 5.92 -0.46 -11.00
CA LEU A 109 6.04 0.95 -11.38
C LEU A 109 7.49 1.33 -11.68
N ALA A 110 8.43 0.87 -10.85
CA ALA A 110 9.85 1.10 -11.05
C ALA A 110 10.36 0.51 -12.38
N LYS A 111 9.94 -0.70 -12.73
CA LYS A 111 10.20 -1.34 -14.01
C LYS A 111 9.69 -0.49 -15.19
N LEU A 112 8.45 0.01 -15.08
CA LEU A 112 7.81 0.83 -16.12
C LEU A 112 8.40 2.26 -16.19
N SER A 113 8.99 2.77 -15.12
CA SER A 113 9.63 4.09 -15.10
C SER A 113 10.92 4.15 -15.92
N GLY A 114 11.45 3.01 -16.36
CA GLY A 114 12.72 2.90 -17.09
C GLY A 114 13.96 3.22 -16.25
N LYS A 115 13.81 3.36 -14.93
CA LYS A 115 14.95 3.62 -14.03
C LYS A 115 15.80 2.35 -13.91
N LYS A 116 17.11 2.51 -14.07
CA LYS A 116 18.08 1.39 -13.99
C LYS A 116 18.53 1.07 -12.56
N ARG A 117 18.31 1.98 -11.64
CA ARG A 117 18.72 1.85 -10.24
C ARG A 117 17.56 2.25 -9.33
N ILE A 118 17.17 1.34 -8.47
CA ILE A 118 16.16 1.54 -7.45
C ILE A 118 16.83 1.48 -6.09
N ILE A 119 16.45 2.40 -5.20
CA ILE A 119 16.96 2.46 -3.84
C ILE A 119 15.76 2.33 -2.93
N ALA A 120 15.85 1.43 -1.96
CA ALA A 120 14.87 1.30 -0.89
C ALA A 120 15.54 1.65 0.45
N GLU A 121 14.86 2.43 1.25
CA GLU A 121 15.22 2.69 2.64
C GLU A 121 14.44 1.73 3.54
N THR A 122 15.08 1.23 4.57
CA THR A 122 14.45 0.34 5.54
C THR A 122 15.08 0.49 6.92
N GLY A 123 14.28 0.76 7.94
CA GLY A 123 14.78 0.85 9.31
C GLY A 123 15.09 -0.52 9.91
N ALA A 124 14.16 -1.47 9.82
CA ALA A 124 14.24 -2.79 10.44
C ALA A 124 14.55 -3.94 9.46
N GLY A 125 14.86 -3.65 8.20
CA GLY A 125 15.15 -4.67 7.17
C GLY A 125 13.93 -5.35 6.56
N GLN A 126 12.72 -4.84 6.80
CA GLN A 126 11.48 -5.43 6.28
C GLN A 126 11.18 -5.06 4.84
N HIS A 127 11.77 -3.98 4.35
CA HIS A 127 11.44 -3.38 3.06
C HIS A 127 12.32 -3.89 1.93
#